data_66e7acd95347578339a2646d5ba89481
#
_entry.id   66e7acd95347578339a2646d5ba89481
#
_cell.length_a   1.000
_cell.length_b   1.000
_cell.length_c   1.000
_cell.angle_alpha   90.00
_cell.angle_beta   90.00
_cell.angle_gamma   90.00
#
_symmetry.space_group_name_H-M   'P 1'
#
loop_
_entity.id
_entity.type
_entity.pdbx_description
1 polymer ?
#
loop_
_entity_poly.entity_id
_entity_poly.type
_entity_poly.pdbx_seq_one_letter_code
_entity_poly.pdbx_strand_id
1 'polypeptide(L)'
;ESTLINIEGLPIQGIWEDFDNDGFLDIIVAGSKHSIWRNNGDKTFTYVEAFDNNDMESFATGDLNSDGFIDVMGGYANIYTSPSDIDDVVWLNQGNSNNYLALNLTGVISNRNAIGAWIEIHGDWGVQIREVRAGESYGIMNDMKQIFGVGSSTNIDSLVIKWPSGIQTTLLDVEVNQTLNL
;
A
#
# COMPACT_ATOMS: atom_id res chain seq x y z
N GLU A 1 22.39 -14.33 -1.72
CA GLU A 1 21.40 -15.39 -1.44
C GLU A 1 20.01 -14.76 -1.58
N SER A 2 19.14 -15.35 -2.38
CA SER A 2 17.75 -14.90 -2.48
C SER A 2 16.97 -15.48 -1.31
N THR A 3 16.33 -14.64 -0.50
CA THR A 3 15.37 -15.13 0.48
C THR A 3 14.11 -15.58 -0.26
N LEU A 4 13.83 -16.88 -0.21
CA LEU A 4 12.59 -17.42 -0.77
C LEU A 4 11.50 -17.29 0.29
N ILE A 5 10.44 -16.56 -0.03
CA ILE A 5 9.19 -16.59 0.71
C ILE A 5 8.44 -17.84 0.25
N ASN A 6 8.15 -18.74 1.16
CA ASN A 6 7.33 -19.91 0.84
C ASN A 6 5.87 -19.60 1.16
N ILE A 7 5.10 -19.28 0.11
CA ILE A 7 3.65 -19.06 0.21
C ILE A 7 2.99 -20.42 0.05
N GLU A 8 2.36 -20.89 1.12
CA GLU A 8 1.61 -22.14 1.12
C GLU A 8 0.21 -21.95 0.52
N GLY A 9 -0.40 -23.04 0.06
CA GLY A 9 -1.77 -23.05 -0.45
C GLY A 9 -1.87 -22.58 -1.90
N LEU A 10 -3.02 -22.01 -2.24
CA LEU A 10 -3.34 -21.47 -3.58
C LEU A 10 -3.45 -19.95 -3.46
N PRO A 11 -2.37 -19.19 -3.71
CA PRO A 11 -2.45 -17.73 -3.72
C PRO A 11 -3.26 -17.27 -4.94
N ILE A 12 -4.15 -16.31 -4.73
CA ILE A 12 -5.00 -15.72 -5.78
C ILE A 12 -4.58 -14.29 -6.05
N GLN A 13 -4.26 -13.55 -4.99
CA GLN A 13 -3.86 -12.15 -5.07
C GLN A 13 -2.59 -11.91 -4.26
N GLY A 14 -1.81 -10.91 -4.67
CA GLY A 14 -0.67 -10.42 -3.94
C GLY A 14 -0.41 -8.96 -4.28
N ILE A 15 -0.16 -8.15 -3.28
CA ILE A 15 0.21 -6.74 -3.43
C ILE A 15 1.40 -6.39 -2.55
N TRP A 16 2.01 -5.24 -2.89
CA TRP A 16 3.08 -4.64 -2.15
C TRP A 16 2.59 -3.35 -1.50
N GLU A 17 2.60 -3.31 -0.18
CA GLU A 17 2.23 -2.13 0.62
C GLU A 17 3.15 -2.00 1.83
N ASP A 18 3.33 -0.80 2.33
CA ASP A 18 4.08 -0.52 3.55
C ASP A 18 3.10 -0.44 4.73
N PHE A 19 2.85 -1.59 5.39
CA PHE A 19 1.83 -1.70 6.43
C PHE A 19 2.25 -1.11 7.77
N ASP A 20 3.53 -1.02 8.03
CA ASP A 20 4.03 -0.50 9.30
C ASP A 20 4.72 0.87 9.18
N ASN A 21 4.65 1.47 7.99
CA ASN A 21 5.23 2.77 7.67
C ASN A 21 6.75 2.87 7.96
N ASP A 22 7.47 1.75 7.84
CA ASP A 22 8.93 1.72 8.03
C ASP A 22 9.73 2.15 6.78
N GLY A 23 9.04 2.31 5.66
CA GLY A 23 9.60 2.73 4.36
C GLY A 23 9.92 1.57 3.43
N PHE A 24 9.76 0.33 3.85
CA PHE A 24 9.96 -0.85 3.03
C PHE A 24 8.62 -1.49 2.67
N LEU A 25 8.46 -1.83 1.38
CA LEU A 25 7.24 -2.50 0.94
C LEU A 25 7.17 -3.93 1.47
N ASP A 26 6.09 -4.24 2.15
CA ASP A 26 5.69 -5.57 2.59
C ASP A 26 4.92 -6.29 1.51
N ILE A 27 4.65 -7.57 1.71
CA ILE A 27 3.83 -8.38 0.80
C ILE A 27 2.61 -8.86 1.55
N ILE A 28 1.43 -8.61 0.98
CA ILE A 28 0.19 -9.25 1.41
C ILE A 28 -0.26 -10.23 0.34
N VAL A 29 -0.71 -11.41 0.76
CA VAL A 29 -1.20 -12.48 -0.10
C VAL A 29 -2.56 -12.92 0.38
N ALA A 30 -3.50 -13.05 -0.53
CA ALA A 30 -4.79 -13.71 -0.30
C ALA A 30 -4.91 -15.00 -1.10
N GLY A 31 -5.81 -15.86 -0.68
CA GLY A 31 -6.06 -17.19 -1.22
C GLY A 31 -6.41 -18.16 -0.11
N SER A 32 -6.25 -19.45 -0.36
CA SER A 32 -6.53 -20.50 0.65
C SER A 32 -5.60 -20.44 1.88
N LYS A 33 -4.54 -19.67 1.79
CA LYS A 33 -3.66 -19.25 2.88
C LYS A 33 -3.34 -17.79 2.65
N HIS A 34 -3.86 -16.91 3.48
CA HIS A 34 -3.54 -15.49 3.41
C HIS A 34 -2.47 -15.13 4.46
N SER A 35 -1.65 -14.15 4.15
CA SER A 35 -0.51 -13.79 4.99
C SER A 35 0.00 -12.39 4.69
N ILE A 36 0.56 -11.75 5.70
CA ILE A 36 1.44 -10.59 5.54
C ILE A 36 2.88 -11.07 5.76
N TRP A 37 3.76 -10.63 4.89
CA TRP A 37 5.20 -10.83 4.99
C TRP A 37 5.87 -9.47 5.11
N ARG A 38 6.23 -9.10 6.34
CA ARG A 38 6.91 -7.84 6.62
C ARG A 38 8.33 -7.88 6.08
N ASN A 39 8.69 -6.85 5.33
CA ASN A 39 10.04 -6.62 4.85
C ASN A 39 10.93 -6.07 5.98
N ASN A 40 12.04 -6.74 6.27
CA ASN A 40 12.94 -6.32 7.36
C ASN A 40 13.98 -5.27 6.90
N GLY A 41 13.91 -4.79 5.65
CA GLY A 41 14.85 -3.83 5.08
C GLY A 41 16.24 -4.39 4.71
N ASP A 42 16.50 -5.64 5.03
CA ASP A 42 17.78 -6.35 4.79
C ASP A 42 17.68 -7.45 3.72
N LYS A 43 16.63 -7.43 2.91
CA LYS A 43 16.24 -8.43 1.90
C LYS A 43 15.71 -9.73 2.50
N THR A 44 15.31 -9.72 3.75
CA THR A 44 14.58 -10.81 4.40
C THR A 44 13.16 -10.38 4.73
N PHE A 45 12.28 -11.36 4.94
CA PHE A 45 10.89 -11.11 5.30
C PHE A 45 10.51 -11.92 6.53
N THR A 46 9.63 -11.36 7.36
CA THR A 46 9.07 -12.01 8.53
C THR A 46 7.58 -12.23 8.32
N TYR A 47 7.12 -13.46 8.50
CA TYR A 47 5.68 -13.78 8.49
C TYR A 47 4.97 -13.11 9.66
N VAL A 48 3.84 -12.47 9.36
CA VAL A 48 2.95 -11.85 10.35
C VAL A 48 1.56 -12.48 10.20
N GLU A 49 1.07 -13.09 11.28
CA GLU A 49 -0.29 -13.61 11.35
C GLU A 49 -1.23 -12.44 11.69
N ALA A 50 -1.91 -11.91 10.70
CA ALA A 50 -2.71 -10.68 10.83
C ALA A 50 -4.21 -10.86 10.58
N PHE A 51 -4.63 -12.00 10.02
CA PHE A 51 -6.00 -12.24 9.61
C PHE A 51 -6.59 -13.47 10.30
N ASP A 52 -7.88 -13.72 10.06
CA ASP A 52 -8.55 -14.93 10.51
C ASP A 52 -8.11 -16.19 9.73
N ASN A 53 -8.73 -17.34 9.98
CA ASN A 53 -8.38 -18.62 9.34
C ASN A 53 -9.30 -18.97 8.17
N ASN A 54 -10.10 -18.04 7.67
CA ASN A 54 -11.00 -18.30 6.54
C ASN A 54 -10.28 -18.03 5.22
N ASP A 55 -10.61 -18.76 4.17
CA ASP A 55 -10.03 -18.56 2.84
C ASP A 55 -10.51 -17.24 2.24
N MET A 56 -9.64 -16.25 2.17
CA MET A 56 -9.93 -14.94 1.58
C MET A 56 -9.83 -15.01 0.06
N GLU A 57 -10.93 -14.76 -0.64
CA GLU A 57 -10.99 -14.82 -2.10
C GLU A 57 -10.40 -13.56 -2.75
N SER A 58 -10.64 -12.42 -2.13
CA SER A 58 -10.15 -11.13 -2.60
C SER A 58 -9.89 -10.16 -1.45
N PHE A 59 -9.03 -9.20 -1.68
CA PHE A 59 -8.85 -8.09 -0.75
C PHE A 59 -8.51 -6.80 -1.49
N ALA A 60 -8.77 -5.68 -0.85
CA ALA A 60 -8.32 -4.35 -1.27
C ALA A 60 -7.74 -3.61 -0.08
N THR A 61 -6.85 -2.68 -0.36
CA THR A 61 -6.17 -1.88 0.65
C THR A 61 -6.45 -0.41 0.50
N GLY A 62 -6.38 0.31 1.61
CA GLY A 62 -6.51 1.77 1.67
C GLY A 62 -6.51 2.25 3.10
N ASP A 63 -6.32 3.54 3.30
CA ASP A 63 -6.42 4.19 4.61
C ASP A 63 -7.88 4.63 4.83
N LEU A 64 -8.68 3.76 5.44
CA LEU A 64 -10.13 3.90 5.55
C LEU A 64 -10.55 4.84 6.68
N ASN A 65 -9.73 4.95 7.72
CA ASN A 65 -9.98 5.80 8.88
C ASN A 65 -9.20 7.13 8.86
N SER A 66 -8.34 7.33 7.85
CA SER A 66 -7.48 8.51 7.64
C SER A 66 -6.45 8.72 8.74
N ASP A 67 -5.89 7.63 9.27
CA ASP A 67 -4.82 7.66 10.28
C ASP A 67 -3.41 7.55 9.66
N GLY A 68 -3.32 7.33 8.34
CA GLY A 68 -2.08 7.24 7.58
C GLY A 68 -1.49 5.84 7.56
N PHE A 69 -2.20 4.84 8.06
CA PHE A 69 -1.82 3.43 7.95
C PHE A 69 -2.75 2.70 6.99
N ILE A 70 -2.20 1.72 6.28
CA ILE A 70 -2.97 0.94 5.32
C ILE A 70 -3.84 -0.09 6.03
N ASP A 71 -5.14 -0.01 5.81
CA ASP A 71 -6.16 -0.96 6.23
C ASP A 71 -6.43 -1.99 5.14
N VAL A 72 -7.09 -3.08 5.49
CA VAL A 72 -7.44 -4.18 4.58
C VAL A 72 -8.93 -4.47 4.64
N MET A 73 -9.58 -4.54 3.49
CA MET A 73 -10.91 -5.09 3.33
C MET A 73 -10.81 -6.45 2.65
N GLY A 74 -11.21 -7.52 3.32
CA GLY A 74 -11.24 -8.88 2.78
C GLY A 74 -12.64 -9.30 2.37
N GLY A 75 -12.73 -9.90 1.19
CA GLY A 75 -13.95 -10.47 0.64
C GLY A 75 -13.90 -11.99 0.61
N TYR A 76 -14.99 -12.62 1.02
CA TYR A 76 -15.13 -14.06 1.06
C TYR A 76 -16.20 -14.52 0.09
N ALA A 77 -15.83 -15.38 -0.84
CA ALA A 77 -16.74 -15.99 -1.79
C ALA A 77 -16.34 -17.45 -2.04
N ASN A 78 -17.28 -18.27 -2.43
CA ASN A 78 -17.00 -19.61 -2.93
C ASN A 78 -16.84 -19.54 -4.45
N ILE A 79 -15.58 -19.54 -4.93
CA ILE A 79 -15.26 -19.64 -6.36
C ILE A 79 -16.04 -18.62 -7.22
N TYR A 80 -15.89 -17.33 -6.98
CA TYR A 80 -16.42 -16.19 -7.76
C TYR A 80 -17.93 -16.21 -8.10
N THR A 81 -18.60 -17.34 -7.94
CA THR A 81 -19.96 -17.58 -8.47
C THR A 81 -21.00 -17.85 -7.39
N SER A 82 -20.59 -18.10 -6.18
CA SER A 82 -21.49 -18.41 -5.08
C SER A 82 -21.18 -17.54 -3.87
N PRO A 83 -22.20 -16.93 -3.25
CA PRO A 83 -21.97 -16.22 -1.99
C PRO A 83 -21.42 -17.19 -0.94
N SER A 84 -20.54 -16.70 -0.11
CA SER A 84 -20.07 -17.40 1.08
C SER A 84 -21.04 -17.13 2.25
N ASP A 85 -21.04 -18.03 3.24
CA ASP A 85 -21.73 -17.82 4.52
C ASP A 85 -20.86 -16.99 5.49
N ILE A 86 -19.70 -16.51 5.02
CA ILE A 86 -18.75 -15.69 5.78
C ILE A 86 -18.93 -14.25 5.34
N ASP A 87 -19.15 -13.35 6.31
CA ASP A 87 -19.26 -11.93 6.04
C ASP A 87 -17.93 -11.33 5.62
N ASP A 88 -17.95 -10.36 4.71
CA ASP A 88 -16.78 -9.56 4.36
C ASP A 88 -16.30 -8.78 5.60
N VAL A 89 -14.99 -8.62 5.74
CA VAL A 89 -14.37 -8.05 6.93
C VAL A 89 -13.46 -6.89 6.58
N VAL A 90 -13.49 -5.86 7.40
CA VAL A 90 -12.52 -4.77 7.40
C VAL A 90 -11.60 -4.92 8.61
N TRP A 91 -10.31 -5.00 8.36
CA TRP A 91 -9.28 -4.93 9.39
C TRP A 91 -8.65 -3.54 9.38
N LEU A 92 -8.86 -2.81 10.48
CA LEU A 92 -8.21 -1.53 10.69
C LEU A 92 -6.82 -1.76 11.28
N ASN A 93 -5.83 -1.20 10.64
CA ASN A 93 -4.46 -1.19 11.14
C ASN A 93 -4.40 -0.36 12.44
N GLN A 94 -3.77 -0.90 13.46
CA GLN A 94 -3.67 -0.19 14.74
C GLN A 94 -2.52 0.84 14.75
N GLY A 95 -1.74 0.88 13.67
CA GLY A 95 -0.61 1.79 13.53
C GLY A 95 0.53 1.52 14.51
N ASN A 96 1.51 2.39 14.45
CA ASN A 96 2.67 2.41 15.33
C ASN A 96 3.20 3.86 15.48
N SER A 97 4.45 4.04 15.91
CA SER A 97 5.06 5.36 16.04
C SER A 97 5.79 5.86 14.79
N ASN A 98 5.74 5.14 13.69
CA ASN A 98 6.36 5.55 12.43
C ASN A 98 5.57 6.68 11.77
N ASN A 99 6.29 7.55 11.10
CA ASN A 99 5.75 8.70 10.40
C ASN A 99 5.41 8.35 8.94
N TYR A 100 4.52 9.14 8.35
CA TYR A 100 4.06 8.94 6.98
C TYR A 100 3.86 10.26 6.23
N LEU A 101 3.74 10.16 4.90
CA LEU A 101 3.18 11.18 4.02
C LEU A 101 2.10 10.54 3.15
N ALA A 102 0.90 11.08 3.18
CA ALA A 102 -0.20 10.67 2.31
C ALA A 102 -0.46 11.72 1.22
N LEU A 103 -0.78 11.25 0.00
CA LEU A 103 -0.99 12.11 -1.16
C LEU A 103 -2.32 11.77 -1.85
N ASN A 104 -3.19 12.76 -1.99
CA ASN A 104 -4.34 12.73 -2.90
C ASN A 104 -3.99 13.57 -4.13
N LEU A 105 -3.87 12.94 -5.29
CA LEU A 105 -3.52 13.61 -6.52
C LEU A 105 -4.76 13.87 -7.40
N THR A 106 -4.88 15.10 -7.91
CA THR A 106 -5.95 15.46 -8.84
C THR A 106 -5.37 16.09 -10.10
N GLY A 107 -5.41 15.35 -11.21
CA GLY A 107 -4.95 15.85 -12.50
C GLY A 107 -5.85 16.95 -13.04
N VAL A 108 -5.24 18.06 -13.49
CA VAL A 108 -5.91 19.18 -14.18
C VAL A 108 -5.72 19.08 -15.69
N ILE A 109 -4.48 18.86 -16.13
CA ILE A 109 -4.13 18.64 -17.54
C ILE A 109 -4.02 17.14 -17.83
N SER A 110 -3.56 16.37 -16.84
CA SER A 110 -3.60 14.91 -16.84
C SER A 110 -5.02 14.39 -16.57
N ASN A 111 -5.22 13.07 -16.65
CA ASN A 111 -6.47 12.47 -16.19
C ASN A 111 -6.74 12.84 -14.71
N ARG A 112 -8.02 13.00 -14.37
CA ARG A 112 -8.42 13.52 -13.06
C ARG A 112 -7.93 12.69 -11.88
N ASN A 113 -7.85 11.39 -12.05
CA ASN A 113 -7.41 10.45 -11.01
C ASN A 113 -5.88 10.31 -10.95
N ALA A 114 -5.14 11.10 -11.71
CA ALA A 114 -3.68 11.08 -11.79
C ALA A 114 -3.07 9.72 -12.16
N ILE A 115 -3.84 8.79 -12.72
CA ILE A 115 -3.37 7.45 -13.10
C ILE A 115 -2.18 7.58 -14.04
N GLY A 116 -1.06 6.91 -13.70
CA GLY A 116 0.23 7.00 -14.38
C GLY A 116 1.12 8.13 -13.87
N ALA A 117 0.71 8.87 -12.83
CA ALA A 117 1.60 9.79 -12.16
C ALA A 117 2.68 9.00 -11.39
N TRP A 118 3.93 9.42 -11.57
CA TRP A 118 5.10 8.88 -10.91
C TRP A 118 5.53 9.80 -9.79
N ILE A 119 5.66 9.27 -8.58
CA ILE A 119 5.91 10.03 -7.37
C ILE A 119 7.23 9.57 -6.76
N GLU A 120 8.10 10.50 -6.44
CA GLU A 120 9.34 10.26 -5.73
C GLU A 120 9.36 11.10 -4.45
N ILE A 121 9.70 10.50 -3.33
CA ILE A 121 10.07 11.22 -2.11
C ILE A 121 11.54 10.95 -1.80
N HIS A 122 12.25 11.97 -1.36
CA HIS A 122 13.66 11.92 -1.03
C HIS A 122 13.89 12.33 0.42
N GLY A 123 14.80 11.65 1.09
CA GLY A 123 15.20 11.92 2.45
C GLY A 123 16.51 11.23 2.80
N ASP A 124 16.91 11.22 4.05
CA ASP A 124 18.12 10.58 4.53
C ASP A 124 18.14 9.05 4.33
N TRP A 125 16.97 8.44 4.13
CA TRP A 125 16.82 7.03 3.73
C TRP A 125 17.07 6.76 2.23
N GLY A 126 17.27 7.79 1.40
CA GLY A 126 17.40 7.70 -0.05
C GLY A 126 16.14 8.14 -0.79
N VAL A 127 15.62 7.30 -1.69
CA VAL A 127 14.42 7.60 -2.49
C VAL A 127 13.40 6.47 -2.38
N GLN A 128 12.14 6.85 -2.21
CA GLN A 128 11.01 5.95 -2.37
C GLN A 128 10.19 6.39 -3.58
N ILE A 129 9.58 5.41 -4.26
CA ILE A 129 8.86 5.63 -5.51
C ILE A 129 7.50 4.94 -5.44
N ARG A 130 6.46 5.62 -5.95
CA ARG A 130 5.13 5.06 -6.18
C ARG A 130 4.62 5.51 -7.55
N GLU A 131 3.72 4.72 -8.10
CA GLU A 131 2.97 5.06 -9.31
C GLU A 131 1.48 4.93 -9.02
N VAL A 132 0.70 5.94 -9.39
CA VAL A 132 -0.77 5.88 -9.27
C VAL A 132 -1.31 4.91 -10.32
N ARG A 133 -1.89 3.80 -9.89
CA ARG A 133 -2.39 2.72 -10.75
C ARG A 133 -3.90 2.63 -10.75
N ALA A 134 -4.46 2.19 -11.89
CA ALA A 134 -5.91 1.97 -12.07
C ALA A 134 -6.37 0.56 -11.69
N GLY A 135 -5.55 -0.22 -11.07
CA GLY A 135 -5.81 -1.59 -10.67
C GLY A 135 -4.52 -2.26 -10.28
N GLU A 136 -4.61 -3.20 -9.40
CA GLU A 136 -3.46 -3.92 -8.86
C GLU A 136 -3.88 -5.35 -8.56
N SER A 137 -2.97 -6.33 -8.77
CA SER A 137 -3.27 -7.73 -8.58
C SER A 137 -4.50 -8.21 -9.39
N TYR A 138 -5.19 -9.25 -8.94
CA TYR A 138 -6.27 -9.88 -9.70
C TYR A 138 -7.65 -9.38 -9.27
N GLY A 139 -8.31 -8.64 -10.18
CA GLY A 139 -9.73 -8.27 -10.02
C GLY A 139 -10.01 -7.20 -8.97
N ILE A 140 -9.00 -6.47 -8.49
CA ILE A 140 -9.15 -5.44 -7.46
C ILE A 140 -8.63 -4.08 -7.90
N MET A 141 -9.04 -3.08 -7.15
CA MET A 141 -8.51 -1.74 -7.19
C MET A 141 -8.36 -1.24 -5.74
N ASN A 142 -7.13 -0.92 -5.37
CA ASN A 142 -6.83 -0.30 -4.08
C ASN A 142 -7.21 1.19 -4.08
N ASP A 143 -7.15 1.82 -2.92
CA ASP A 143 -7.28 3.28 -2.83
C ASP A 143 -6.21 3.96 -3.71
N MET A 144 -6.60 5.05 -4.35
CA MET A 144 -5.67 5.86 -5.16
C MET A 144 -4.80 6.79 -4.30
N LYS A 145 -5.11 6.96 -3.03
CA LYS A 145 -4.27 7.68 -2.09
C LYS A 145 -2.91 6.96 -1.98
N GLN A 146 -1.85 7.70 -2.21
CA GLN A 146 -0.51 7.14 -2.10
C GLN A 146 0.05 7.42 -0.70
N ILE A 147 0.48 6.39 0.00
CA ILE A 147 1.04 6.50 1.34
C ILE A 147 2.51 6.09 1.29
N PHE A 148 3.34 6.90 1.89
CA PHE A 148 4.77 6.67 2.04
C PHE A 148 5.09 6.63 3.53
N GLY A 149 5.46 5.48 4.05
CA GLY A 149 6.06 5.39 5.37
C GLY A 149 7.49 5.93 5.35
N VAL A 150 7.88 6.64 6.39
CA VAL A 150 9.22 7.24 6.50
C VAL A 150 9.89 6.89 7.83
N GLY A 151 9.37 5.87 8.53
CA GLY A 151 9.91 5.43 9.81
C GLY A 151 9.93 6.55 10.84
N SER A 152 11.07 6.75 11.47
CA SER A 152 11.25 7.79 12.49
C SER A 152 11.64 9.17 11.93
N SER A 153 11.76 9.31 10.61
CA SER A 153 12.13 10.60 9.98
C SER A 153 11.03 11.63 10.17
N THR A 154 11.40 12.85 10.49
CA THR A 154 10.50 13.96 10.80
C THR A 154 10.34 14.95 9.66
N ASN A 155 11.07 14.77 8.58
CA ASN A 155 11.04 15.63 7.40
C ASN A 155 11.35 14.84 6.12
N ILE A 156 10.82 15.29 5.00
CA ILE A 156 11.09 14.81 3.64
C ILE A 156 11.76 15.93 2.87
N ASP A 157 12.98 15.71 2.39
CA ASP A 157 13.78 16.75 1.72
C ASP A 157 13.09 17.27 0.46
N SER A 158 12.50 16.37 -0.32
CA SER A 158 11.71 16.75 -1.49
C SER A 158 10.68 15.69 -1.89
N LEU A 159 9.56 16.17 -2.42
CA LEU A 159 8.52 15.42 -3.11
C LEU A 159 8.52 15.85 -4.57
N VAL A 160 8.64 14.90 -5.49
CA VAL A 160 8.60 15.12 -6.94
C VAL A 160 7.48 14.31 -7.55
N ILE A 161 6.57 14.96 -8.26
CA ILE A 161 5.47 14.31 -8.99
C ILE A 161 5.66 14.57 -10.48
N LYS A 162 5.83 13.49 -11.24
CA LYS A 162 5.89 13.52 -12.71
C LYS A 162 4.52 13.11 -13.25
N TRP A 163 3.77 14.08 -13.71
CA TRP A 163 2.41 13.87 -14.21
C TRP A 163 2.42 13.24 -15.60
N PRO A 164 1.39 12.45 -15.98
CA PRO A 164 1.26 11.88 -17.33
C PRO A 164 1.28 12.93 -18.46
N SER A 165 0.90 14.16 -18.16
CA SER A 165 1.00 15.31 -19.11
C SER A 165 2.41 15.76 -19.41
N GLY A 166 3.43 15.22 -18.71
CA GLY A 166 4.82 15.66 -18.79
C GLY A 166 5.17 16.83 -17.87
N ILE A 167 4.19 17.38 -17.15
CA ILE A 167 4.43 18.41 -16.13
C ILE A 167 5.09 17.75 -14.90
N GLN A 168 5.91 18.51 -14.21
CA GLN A 168 6.51 18.11 -12.94
C GLN A 168 6.12 19.11 -11.86
N THR A 169 5.73 18.58 -10.70
CA THR A 169 5.53 19.35 -9.46
C THR A 169 6.63 18.95 -8.48
N THR A 170 7.25 19.94 -7.83
CA THR A 170 8.27 19.68 -6.82
C THR A 170 7.97 20.51 -5.58
N LEU A 171 7.96 19.86 -4.41
CA LEU A 171 7.89 20.50 -3.11
C LEU A 171 9.17 20.18 -2.35
N LEU A 172 9.65 21.11 -1.56
CA LEU A 172 10.85 20.96 -0.71
C LEU A 172 10.44 21.07 0.75
N ASP A 173 11.21 20.45 1.63
CA ASP A 173 11.03 20.51 3.09
C ASP A 173 9.58 20.14 3.50
N VAL A 174 9.13 18.96 3.08
CA VAL A 174 7.76 18.50 3.32
C VAL A 174 7.65 17.88 4.70
N GLU A 175 6.73 18.39 5.51
CA GLU A 175 6.43 17.83 6.82
C GLU A 175 5.78 16.44 6.71
N VAL A 176 6.01 15.60 7.71
CA VAL A 176 5.41 14.26 7.82
C VAL A 176 4.05 14.30 8.55
N ASN A 177 3.38 13.16 8.65
CA ASN A 177 2.10 12.96 9.35
C ASN A 177 0.98 13.87 8.84
N GLN A 178 0.89 14.00 7.53
CA GLN A 178 -0.14 14.79 6.86
C GLN A 178 -0.59 14.15 5.55
N THR A 179 -1.75 14.60 5.09
CA THR A 179 -2.26 14.33 3.75
C THR A 179 -2.20 15.59 2.90
N LEU A 180 -1.44 15.56 1.81
CA LEU A 180 -1.41 16.64 0.82
C LEU A 180 -2.42 16.38 -0.30
N ASN A 181 -3.18 17.41 -0.68
CA ASN A 181 -4.07 17.39 -1.82
C ASN A 181 -3.45 18.25 -2.93
N LEU A 182 -3.01 17.65 -4.01
CA LEU A 182 -2.22 18.26 -5.07
C LEU A 182 -2.86 18.07 -6.44
#